data_66041d7b9c81e155d7ed3256602fc661
#
_entry.id   66041d7b9c81e155d7ed3256602fc661
#
_cell.length_a   1.000
_cell.length_b   1.000
_cell.length_c   1.000
_cell.angle_alpha   90.00
_cell.angle_beta   90.00
_cell.angle_gamma   90.00
#
_symmetry.space_group_name_H-M   'P 1'
#
loop_
_entity.id
_entity.type
_entity.pdbx_description
1 polymer ?
#
loop_
_entity_poly.entity_id
_entity_poly.type
_entity_poly.pdbx_seq_one_letter_code
_entity_poly.pdbx_strand_id
1 'polypeptide(L)'
;MNESEKCSDKEIVEGTIRSVVFHNDENGYTVLHVEIPSEFELAKNPEITVVGKAQAVWEGEDVKAEGQWVTDKVHGRQFKADTLTCIAPRSLKGIERYLASGLIKGVGKVLAKRIVDTFGEETMNVLSHQSGRLREVPKLGAAKIRQIRESWHQNETMRENMIFGQTYGIRSSR
;
A
#
# COMPACT_ATOMS: atom_id res chain seq x y z
N MET A 1 -20.26 28.88 12.80
CA MET A 1 -19.12 29.61 12.24
C MET A 1 -17.80 28.92 12.52
N ASN A 2 -17.46 28.79 13.76
CA ASN A 2 -16.21 28.14 14.14
C ASN A 2 -16.18 26.65 13.82
N GLU A 3 -17.33 26.02 13.83
CA GLU A 3 -17.45 24.60 13.52
C GLU A 3 -17.13 24.30 12.06
N SER A 4 -17.55 25.16 11.17
CA SER A 4 -17.26 24.97 9.76
C SER A 4 -15.77 25.17 9.45
N GLU A 5 -15.12 26.04 10.20
CA GLU A 5 -13.69 26.24 10.08
C GLU A 5 -12.92 25.02 10.55
N LYS A 6 -13.38 24.39 11.64
CA LYS A 6 -12.76 23.16 12.14
C LYS A 6 -12.90 22.02 11.15
N CYS A 7 -14.01 21.94 10.46
CA CYS A 7 -14.23 20.91 9.45
C CYS A 7 -13.29 21.08 8.24
N SER A 8 -12.86 22.30 7.98
CA SER A 8 -11.95 22.56 6.87
C SER A 8 -10.47 22.32 7.23
N ASP A 9 -10.19 22.03 8.49
CA ASP A 9 -8.82 21.80 8.96
C ASP A 9 -8.30 20.39 8.69
N LYS A 10 -8.98 19.64 7.85
CA LYS A 10 -8.51 18.32 7.46
C LYS A 10 -7.26 18.44 6.62
N GLU A 11 -6.27 17.65 6.96
CA GLU A 11 -5.02 17.58 6.23
C GLU A 11 -4.98 16.31 5.38
N ILE A 12 -4.17 16.34 4.36
CA ILE A 12 -3.92 15.18 3.51
C ILE A 12 -2.47 14.78 3.69
N VAL A 13 -2.27 13.51 3.98
CA VAL A 13 -0.94 12.94 4.11
C VAL A 13 -0.78 11.85 3.04
N GLU A 14 0.30 11.94 2.30
CA GLU A 14 0.62 10.93 1.30
C GLU A 14 2.00 10.33 1.62
N GLY A 15 2.12 9.05 1.46
CA GLY A 15 3.37 8.35 1.72
C GLY A 15 3.30 6.89 1.32
N THR A 16 4.33 6.15 1.69
CA THR A 16 4.42 4.73 1.38
C THR A 16 4.30 3.93 2.68
N ILE A 17 3.49 2.89 2.66
CA ILE A 17 3.30 2.03 3.83
C ILE A 17 4.59 1.27 4.09
N ARG A 18 5.20 1.53 5.22
CA ARG A 18 6.40 0.85 5.66
C ARG A 18 6.07 -0.48 6.35
N SER A 19 5.06 -0.44 7.20
CA SER A 19 4.60 -1.64 7.88
C SER A 19 3.15 -1.50 8.31
N VAL A 20 2.47 -2.63 8.35
CA VAL A 20 1.11 -2.71 8.88
C VAL A 20 1.24 -3.16 10.33
N VAL A 21 0.93 -2.25 11.25
CA VAL A 21 1.04 -2.53 12.69
C VAL A 21 -0.13 -3.38 13.17
N PHE A 22 -1.32 -3.05 12.68
CA PHE A 22 -2.53 -3.73 13.05
C PHE A 22 -3.58 -3.59 11.95
N HIS A 23 -4.33 -4.64 11.73
CA HIS A 23 -5.45 -4.61 10.80
C HIS A 23 -6.54 -5.56 11.28
N ASN A 24 -7.76 -5.03 11.38
CA ASN A 24 -8.92 -5.84 11.76
C ASN A 24 -9.82 -6.01 10.55
N ASP A 25 -9.94 -7.23 10.09
CA ASP A 25 -10.73 -7.56 8.91
C ASP A 25 -12.23 -7.32 9.08
N GLU A 26 -12.71 -7.37 10.32
CA GLU A 26 -14.15 -7.24 10.58
C GLU A 26 -14.65 -5.81 10.42
N ASN A 27 -13.93 -4.86 11.01
CA ASN A 27 -14.33 -3.45 11.00
C ASN A 27 -13.43 -2.57 10.13
N GLY A 28 -12.36 -3.14 9.58
CA GLY A 28 -11.43 -2.39 8.75
C GLY A 28 -10.46 -1.50 9.51
N TYR A 29 -10.51 -1.49 10.83
CA TYR A 29 -9.61 -0.66 11.63
C TYR A 29 -8.17 -1.05 11.35
N THR A 30 -7.35 -0.05 11.01
CA THR A 30 -6.01 -0.27 10.53
C THR A 30 -5.06 0.74 11.15
N VAL A 31 -3.90 0.26 11.58
CA VAL A 31 -2.80 1.11 12.07
C VAL A 31 -1.58 0.84 11.20
N LEU A 32 -1.05 1.88 10.61
CA LEU A 32 0.05 1.82 9.66
C LEU A 32 1.20 2.71 10.09
N HIS A 33 2.42 2.24 9.82
CA HIS A 33 3.57 3.12 9.78
C HIS A 33 3.77 3.54 8.33
N VAL A 34 3.70 4.83 8.09
CA VAL A 34 3.81 5.41 6.76
C VAL A 34 5.06 6.27 6.68
N GLU A 35 5.86 6.02 5.66
CA GLU A 35 7.05 6.79 5.38
C GLU A 35 6.68 7.91 4.42
N ILE A 36 6.84 9.15 4.84
CA ILE A 36 6.51 10.32 4.04
C ILE A 36 7.75 10.73 3.26
N PRO A 37 7.65 10.89 1.93
CA PRO A 37 8.78 11.40 1.16
C PRO A 37 9.07 12.82 1.61
N SER A 38 10.27 13.03 2.08
CA SER A 38 10.73 14.35 2.50
C SER A 38 11.42 14.99 1.32
N GLU A 39 10.83 16.05 0.81
CA GLU A 39 11.48 16.89 -0.19
C GLU A 39 12.58 17.73 0.46
N PHE A 40 12.54 17.80 1.79
CA PHE A 40 13.53 18.51 2.57
C PHE A 40 14.51 17.53 3.14
N GLU A 41 15.73 17.59 2.71
CA GLU A 41 16.81 16.65 3.08
C GLU A 41 17.19 16.64 4.55
N LEU A 42 16.50 17.40 5.39
CA LEU A 42 16.88 17.63 6.78
C LEU A 42 16.53 16.48 7.73
N ALA A 43 15.72 15.55 7.31
CA ALA A 43 15.37 14.40 8.13
C ALA A 43 15.31 13.14 7.28
N LYS A 44 15.83 12.07 7.84
CA LYS A 44 15.57 10.74 7.28
C LYS A 44 14.08 10.59 7.18
N ASN A 45 13.60 10.20 6.03
CA ASN A 45 12.19 10.04 5.71
C ASN A 45 11.31 9.91 6.97
N PRO A 46 10.57 10.96 7.33
CA PRO A 46 9.80 10.91 8.56
C PRO A 46 8.74 9.81 8.47
N GLU A 47 8.74 9.00 9.51
CA GLU A 47 7.75 7.95 9.64
C GLU A 47 6.65 8.45 10.56
N ILE A 48 5.42 8.29 10.14
CA ILE A 48 4.27 8.65 10.95
C ILE A 48 3.36 7.45 11.16
N THR A 49 2.61 7.49 12.24
CA THR A 49 1.59 6.49 12.50
C THR A 49 0.25 7.00 11.96
N VAL A 50 -0.35 6.24 11.07
CA VAL A 50 -1.66 6.56 10.49
C VAL A 50 -2.67 5.54 11.00
N VAL A 51 -3.77 6.04 11.53
CA VAL A 51 -4.88 5.23 12.03
C VAL A 51 -6.11 5.54 11.21
N GLY A 52 -6.77 4.51 10.71
CA GLY A 52 -7.97 4.71 9.90
C GLY A 52 -8.65 3.40 9.58
N LYS A 53 -9.55 3.43 8.62
CA LYS A 53 -10.25 2.24 8.16
C LYS A 53 -9.86 1.94 6.72
N ALA A 54 -9.46 0.70 6.47
CA ALA A 54 -9.15 0.23 5.13
C ALA A 54 -9.56 -1.23 5.01
N GLN A 55 -9.99 -1.64 3.82
CA GLN A 55 -10.40 -3.02 3.60
C GLN A 55 -9.21 -3.94 3.47
N ALA A 56 -8.18 -3.49 2.78
CA ALA A 56 -6.95 -4.25 2.63
C ALA A 56 -5.78 -3.30 2.51
N VAL A 57 -4.70 -3.65 3.17
CA VAL A 57 -3.47 -2.86 3.15
C VAL A 57 -2.28 -3.78 3.00
N TRP A 58 -1.30 -3.34 2.24
CA TRP A 58 -0.09 -4.10 1.98
C TRP A 58 1.12 -3.20 2.14
N GLU A 59 2.18 -3.75 2.70
CA GLU A 59 3.44 -3.03 2.79
C GLU A 59 3.91 -2.64 1.39
N GLY A 60 4.46 -1.46 1.26
CA GLY A 60 4.96 -0.95 -0.02
C GLY A 60 3.94 -0.18 -0.84
N GLU A 61 2.65 -0.30 -0.55
CA GLU A 61 1.65 0.48 -1.25
C GLU A 61 1.77 1.96 -0.89
N ASP A 62 1.43 2.81 -1.84
CA ASP A 62 1.28 4.23 -1.56
C ASP A 62 -0.07 4.45 -0.91
N VAL A 63 -0.12 5.34 0.06
CA VAL A 63 -1.34 5.62 0.79
C VAL A 63 -1.59 7.12 0.81
N LYS A 64 -2.84 7.46 0.62
CA LYS A 64 -3.33 8.83 0.79
C LYS A 64 -4.32 8.83 1.94
N ALA A 65 -4.01 9.56 2.98
CA ALA A 65 -4.85 9.66 4.17
C ALA A 65 -5.35 11.08 4.31
N GLU A 66 -6.62 11.22 4.55
CA GLU A 66 -7.25 12.51 4.80
C GLU A 66 -7.87 12.49 6.18
N GLY A 67 -7.49 13.42 7.02
CA GLY A 67 -7.98 13.46 8.38
C GLY A 67 -7.28 14.53 9.21
N GLN A 68 -7.05 14.22 10.46
CA GLN A 68 -6.50 15.18 11.43
C GLN A 68 -5.40 14.53 12.27
N TRP A 69 -4.50 15.37 12.74
CA TRP A 69 -3.53 14.96 13.72
C TRP A 69 -4.16 14.89 15.10
N VAL A 70 -3.89 13.80 15.79
CA VAL A 70 -4.34 13.63 17.18
C VAL A 70 -3.13 13.22 18.03
N THR A 71 -3.20 13.49 19.31
CA THR A 71 -2.18 13.06 20.26
C THR A 71 -2.77 12.01 21.18
N ASP A 72 -2.21 10.81 21.14
CA ASP A 72 -2.60 9.73 22.02
C ASP A 72 -1.67 9.72 23.23
N LYS A 73 -2.22 9.51 24.41
CA LYS A 73 -1.43 9.49 25.64
C LYS A 73 -0.39 8.39 25.66
N VAL A 74 -0.69 7.27 25.04
CA VAL A 74 0.18 6.10 25.03
C VAL A 74 1.12 6.08 23.83
N HIS A 75 0.59 6.41 22.65
CA HIS A 75 1.32 6.26 21.39
C HIS A 75 1.86 7.57 20.82
N GLY A 76 1.57 8.69 21.45
CA GLY A 76 2.02 9.99 21.00
C GLY A 76 1.22 10.52 19.83
N ARG A 77 1.89 11.27 18.96
CA ARG A 77 1.23 11.91 17.84
C ARG A 77 0.90 10.91 16.74
N GLN A 78 -0.35 10.90 16.33
CA GLN A 78 -0.84 10.02 15.28
C GLN A 78 -1.69 10.81 14.29
N PHE A 79 -1.74 10.35 13.05
CA PHE A 79 -2.65 10.90 12.07
C PHE A 79 -3.90 10.04 12.02
N LYS A 80 -5.01 10.60 12.46
CA LYS A 80 -6.29 9.90 12.43
C LYS A 80 -6.99 10.20 11.11
N ALA A 81 -7.01 9.20 10.23
CA ALA A 81 -7.58 9.33 8.90
C ALA A 81 -9.08 9.05 8.90
N ASP A 82 -9.85 9.98 8.37
CA ASP A 82 -11.27 9.77 8.09
C ASP A 82 -11.41 8.96 6.81
N THR A 83 -10.54 9.21 5.85
CA THR A 83 -10.49 8.49 4.59
C THR A 83 -9.08 8.00 4.37
N LEU A 84 -8.95 6.71 4.08
CA LEU A 84 -7.67 6.07 3.84
C LEU A 84 -7.75 5.34 2.50
N THR A 85 -6.98 5.82 1.54
CA THR A 85 -6.95 5.24 0.19
C THR A 85 -5.58 4.66 -0.08
N CYS A 86 -5.54 3.38 -0.44
CA CYS A 86 -4.29 2.72 -0.81
C CYS A 86 -4.22 2.62 -2.33
N ILE A 87 -3.06 2.95 -2.87
CA ILE A 87 -2.81 2.91 -4.30
C ILE A 87 -1.61 2.01 -4.57
N ALA A 88 -1.55 1.47 -5.79
CA ALA A 88 -0.40 0.68 -6.19
C ALA A 88 0.89 1.50 -6.04
N PRO A 89 1.99 0.87 -5.59
CA PRO A 89 3.23 1.60 -5.36
C PRO A 89 3.80 2.20 -6.64
N ARG A 90 4.33 3.41 -6.53
CA ARG A 90 4.92 4.13 -7.65
C ARG A 90 6.44 4.20 -7.58
N SER A 91 7.00 4.14 -6.39
CA SER A 91 8.45 4.15 -6.22
C SER A 91 9.03 2.74 -6.34
N LEU A 92 10.29 2.65 -6.76
CA LEU A 92 10.97 1.36 -6.89
C LEU A 92 11.04 0.63 -5.55
N LYS A 93 11.35 1.35 -4.48
CA LYS A 93 11.36 0.77 -3.13
C LYS A 93 9.99 0.28 -2.70
N GLY A 94 8.96 1.04 -3.04
CA GLY A 94 7.58 0.65 -2.73
C GLY A 94 7.19 -0.62 -3.46
N ILE A 95 7.52 -0.71 -4.75
CA ILE A 95 7.24 -1.89 -5.55
C ILE A 95 7.97 -3.11 -4.99
N GLU A 96 9.24 -2.96 -4.66
CA GLU A 96 10.04 -4.03 -4.09
C GLU A 96 9.43 -4.53 -2.77
N ARG A 97 9.10 -3.60 -1.89
CA ARG A 97 8.50 -3.94 -0.60
C ARG A 97 7.13 -4.58 -0.77
N TYR A 98 6.36 -4.09 -1.72
CA TYR A 98 5.04 -4.62 -2.04
C TYR A 98 5.12 -6.08 -2.50
N LEU A 99 6.05 -6.38 -3.39
CA LEU A 99 6.24 -7.74 -3.88
C LEU A 99 6.75 -8.68 -2.78
N ALA A 100 7.55 -8.15 -1.86
CA ALA A 100 8.14 -8.95 -0.77
C ALA A 100 7.24 -9.11 0.44
N SER A 101 6.09 -8.44 0.46
CA SER A 101 5.19 -8.41 1.62
C SER A 101 4.46 -9.72 1.91
N GLY A 102 4.58 -10.70 1.03
CA GLY A 102 3.81 -11.94 1.12
C GLY A 102 2.57 -11.93 0.25
N LEU A 103 2.32 -10.85 -0.45
CA LEU A 103 1.22 -10.71 -1.39
C LEU A 103 1.32 -11.77 -2.49
N ILE A 104 2.51 -12.02 -2.97
CA ILE A 104 2.77 -13.01 -4.00
C ILE A 104 3.50 -14.19 -3.38
N LYS A 105 2.92 -15.36 -3.50
CA LYS A 105 3.54 -16.56 -2.98
C LYS A 105 4.83 -16.88 -3.74
N GLY A 106 5.85 -17.19 -2.99
CA GLY A 106 7.13 -17.56 -3.57
C GLY A 106 8.06 -16.40 -3.88
N VAL A 107 7.63 -15.17 -3.62
CA VAL A 107 8.48 -13.99 -3.81
C VAL A 107 8.90 -13.46 -2.45
N GLY A 108 10.19 -13.56 -2.16
CA GLY A 108 10.79 -12.96 -0.98
C GLY A 108 11.52 -11.68 -1.35
N LYS A 109 12.25 -11.13 -0.40
CA LYS A 109 12.99 -9.88 -0.59
C LYS A 109 13.99 -9.95 -1.73
N VAL A 110 14.72 -11.06 -1.83
CA VAL A 110 15.75 -11.23 -2.86
C VAL A 110 15.14 -11.27 -4.25
N LEU A 111 14.08 -12.05 -4.42
CA LEU A 111 13.44 -12.19 -5.72
C LEU A 111 12.70 -10.90 -6.11
N ALA A 112 12.04 -10.25 -5.14
CA ALA A 112 11.40 -8.97 -5.38
C ALA A 112 12.40 -7.95 -5.91
N LYS A 113 13.58 -7.89 -5.32
CA LYS A 113 14.64 -6.99 -5.78
C LYS A 113 15.08 -7.31 -7.20
N ARG A 114 15.25 -8.58 -7.52
CA ARG A 114 15.63 -8.99 -8.89
C ARG A 114 14.60 -8.56 -9.92
N ILE A 115 13.35 -8.76 -9.60
CA ILE A 115 12.25 -8.38 -10.51
C ILE A 115 12.26 -6.87 -10.74
N VAL A 116 12.38 -6.11 -9.68
CA VAL A 116 12.41 -4.65 -9.77
C VAL A 116 13.68 -4.17 -10.50
N ASP A 117 14.82 -4.78 -10.23
CA ASP A 117 16.06 -4.43 -10.91
C ASP A 117 15.99 -4.72 -12.42
N THR A 118 15.24 -5.73 -12.81
CA THR A 118 15.07 -6.11 -14.21
C THR A 118 14.10 -5.18 -14.94
N PHE A 119 12.98 -4.85 -14.33
CA PHE A 119 11.90 -4.10 -14.98
C PHE A 119 11.74 -2.66 -14.49
N GLY A 120 12.26 -2.34 -13.32
CA GLY A 120 12.15 -1.00 -12.76
C GLY A 120 10.69 -0.59 -12.57
N GLU A 121 10.35 0.58 -13.06
CA GLU A 121 9.01 1.13 -12.93
C GLU A 121 7.95 0.34 -13.69
N GLU A 122 8.37 -0.44 -14.69
CA GLU A 122 7.46 -1.26 -15.46
C GLU A 122 7.03 -2.53 -14.76
N THR A 123 7.62 -2.85 -13.60
CA THR A 123 7.35 -4.09 -12.87
C THR A 123 5.86 -4.39 -12.73
N MET A 124 5.08 -3.41 -12.29
CA MET A 124 3.65 -3.59 -12.09
C MET A 124 2.94 -3.91 -13.41
N ASN A 125 3.31 -3.21 -14.46
CA ASN A 125 2.73 -3.43 -15.78
C ASN A 125 3.12 -4.80 -16.34
N VAL A 126 4.36 -5.20 -16.14
CA VAL A 126 4.84 -6.53 -16.56
C VAL A 126 4.06 -7.63 -15.86
N LEU A 127 3.86 -7.50 -14.56
CA LEU A 127 3.11 -8.49 -13.79
C LEU A 127 1.63 -8.57 -14.22
N SER A 128 1.04 -7.42 -14.54
CA SER A 128 -0.38 -7.36 -14.91
C SER A 128 -0.64 -7.77 -16.35
N HIS A 129 0.20 -7.33 -17.27
CA HIS A 129 -0.08 -7.46 -18.69
C HIS A 129 0.96 -8.22 -19.50
N GLN A 130 2.17 -8.30 -19.01
CA GLN A 130 3.29 -8.89 -19.76
C GLN A 130 4.03 -9.94 -18.94
N SER A 131 3.28 -10.77 -18.25
CA SER A 131 3.87 -11.77 -17.33
C SER A 131 4.83 -12.74 -18.02
N GLY A 132 4.73 -12.88 -19.33
CA GLY A 132 5.70 -13.68 -20.09
C GLY A 132 7.12 -13.13 -20.04
N ARG A 133 7.28 -11.84 -19.80
CA ARG A 133 8.60 -11.20 -19.67
C ARG A 133 9.32 -11.59 -18.39
N LEU A 134 8.66 -12.22 -17.46
CA LEU A 134 9.29 -12.71 -16.24
C LEU A 134 10.45 -13.66 -16.53
N ARG A 135 10.51 -14.21 -17.73
CA ARG A 135 11.64 -15.04 -18.19
C ARG A 135 12.95 -14.25 -18.23
N GLU A 136 12.87 -12.93 -18.35
CA GLU A 136 14.05 -12.06 -18.39
C GLU A 136 14.73 -11.94 -17.04
N VAL A 137 14.03 -12.29 -15.96
CA VAL A 137 14.59 -12.23 -14.61
C VAL A 137 15.57 -13.38 -14.40
N PRO A 138 16.82 -13.10 -14.01
CA PRO A 138 17.80 -14.15 -13.79
C PRO A 138 17.37 -15.14 -12.73
N LYS A 139 17.68 -16.42 -12.95
CA LYS A 139 17.42 -17.51 -12.01
C LYS A 139 15.96 -17.71 -11.66
N LEU A 140 15.07 -17.33 -12.55
CA LEU A 140 13.63 -17.51 -12.35
C LEU A 140 13.14 -18.64 -13.25
N GLY A 141 12.77 -19.76 -12.64
CA GLY A 141 12.30 -20.93 -13.35
C GLY A 141 10.85 -20.84 -13.80
N ALA A 142 10.45 -21.68 -14.76
CA ALA A 142 9.10 -21.66 -15.30
C ALA A 142 8.03 -21.93 -14.25
N ALA A 143 8.29 -22.84 -13.31
CA ALA A 143 7.35 -23.15 -12.24
C ALA A 143 7.14 -21.94 -11.33
N LYS A 144 8.20 -21.23 -11.02
CA LYS A 144 8.14 -20.01 -10.20
C LYS A 144 7.37 -18.90 -10.91
N ILE A 145 7.62 -18.74 -12.21
CA ILE A 145 6.90 -17.76 -13.04
C ILE A 145 5.40 -18.03 -13.00
N ARG A 146 5.01 -19.29 -13.15
CA ARG A 146 3.61 -19.69 -13.09
C ARG A 146 3.00 -19.35 -11.74
N GLN A 147 3.70 -19.65 -10.66
CA GLN A 147 3.25 -19.37 -9.31
C GLN A 147 3.05 -17.87 -9.09
N ILE A 148 3.99 -17.06 -9.57
CA ILE A 148 3.90 -15.61 -9.48
C ILE A 148 2.70 -15.08 -10.25
N ARG A 149 2.49 -15.57 -11.48
CA ARG A 149 1.37 -15.17 -12.32
C ARG A 149 0.03 -15.45 -11.63
N GLU A 150 -0.12 -16.66 -11.13
CA GLU A 150 -1.36 -17.06 -10.48
C GLU A 150 -1.63 -16.24 -9.24
N SER A 151 -0.63 -16.04 -8.40
CA SER A 151 -0.77 -15.22 -7.19
C SER A 151 -1.12 -13.78 -7.54
N TRP A 152 -0.45 -13.22 -8.55
CA TRP A 152 -0.70 -11.85 -8.97
C TRP A 152 -2.13 -11.68 -9.46
N HIS A 153 -2.60 -12.58 -10.30
CA HIS A 153 -3.96 -12.52 -10.82
C HIS A 153 -5.00 -12.60 -9.72
N GLN A 154 -4.81 -13.50 -8.76
CA GLN A 154 -5.72 -13.63 -7.63
C GLN A 154 -5.78 -12.33 -6.83
N ASN A 155 -4.64 -11.74 -6.56
CA ASN A 155 -4.57 -10.50 -5.80
C ASN A 155 -5.13 -9.32 -6.56
N GLU A 156 -4.86 -9.25 -7.86
CA GLU A 156 -5.37 -8.19 -8.71
C GLU A 156 -6.90 -8.23 -8.77
N THR A 157 -7.47 -9.40 -8.98
CA THR A 157 -8.92 -9.57 -8.98
C THR A 157 -9.52 -9.18 -7.63
N MET A 158 -8.90 -9.62 -6.54
CA MET A 158 -9.38 -9.28 -5.22
C MET A 158 -9.31 -7.78 -4.96
N ARG A 159 -8.23 -7.12 -5.39
CA ARG A 159 -8.09 -5.68 -5.24
C ARG A 159 -9.11 -4.91 -6.06
N GLU A 160 -9.35 -5.32 -7.29
CA GLU A 160 -10.37 -4.70 -8.13
C GLU A 160 -11.74 -4.80 -7.47
N ASN A 161 -12.07 -5.96 -6.94
CA ASN A 161 -13.32 -6.16 -6.24
C ASN A 161 -13.42 -5.28 -5.00
N MET A 162 -12.35 -5.13 -4.26
CA MET A 162 -12.33 -4.26 -3.08
C MET A 162 -12.45 -2.79 -3.44
N ILE A 163 -11.73 -2.35 -4.45
CA ILE A 163 -11.80 -0.97 -4.93
C ILE A 163 -13.19 -0.68 -5.45
N PHE A 164 -13.74 -1.60 -6.22
CA PHE A 164 -15.10 -1.49 -6.72
C PHE A 164 -16.10 -1.43 -5.57
N GLY A 165 -15.92 -2.28 -4.56
CA GLY A 165 -16.75 -2.26 -3.36
C GLY A 165 -16.65 -0.96 -2.60
N GLN A 166 -15.47 -0.36 -2.52
CA GLN A 166 -15.30 0.94 -1.89
C GLN A 166 -15.99 2.05 -2.67
N THR A 167 -15.86 2.02 -3.98
CA THR A 167 -16.53 3.00 -4.85
C THR A 167 -18.04 2.92 -4.71
N TYR A 168 -18.54 1.71 -4.61
CA TYR A 168 -19.98 1.46 -4.44
C TYR A 168 -20.30 1.00 -3.03
N GLY A 169 -19.57 1.50 -2.05
CA GLY A 169 -19.69 1.09 -0.66
C GLY A 169 -21.09 1.23 -0.11
N ILE A 170 -21.82 2.22 -0.57
CA ILE A 170 -23.21 2.41 -0.18
C ILE A 170 -24.07 1.22 -0.60
N ARG A 171 -23.80 0.67 -1.77
CA ARG A 171 -24.53 -0.49 -2.27
C ARG A 171 -24.17 -1.76 -1.54
N SER A 172 -22.89 -1.92 -1.23
CA SER A 172 -22.42 -3.12 -0.56
C SER A 172 -22.90 -3.22 0.88
N SER A 173 -23.32 -2.11 1.44
CA SER A 173 -23.84 -2.08 2.81
C SER A 173 -25.26 -2.62 2.94
N ARG A 174 -25.89 -2.92 1.86
CA ARG A 174 -27.26 -3.46 1.87
C ARG A 174 -27.30 -4.92 2.21
#